data_bbef0f2100f686d6b44129efb54a56c2
#
_entry.id   bbef0f2100f686d6b44129efb54a56c2
#
_cell.length_a   1.000
_cell.length_b   1.000
_cell.length_c   1.000
_cell.angle_alpha   90.00
_cell.angle_beta   90.00
_cell.angle_gamma   90.00
#
_symmetry.space_group_name_H-M   'P 1'
#
loop_
_entity.id
_entity.type
_entity.pdbx_description
1 polymer ?
#
loop_
_entity_poly.entity_id
_entity_poly.type
_entity_poly.pdbx_seq_one_letter_code
_entity_poly.pdbx_strand_id
1 'polypeptide(L)'
;AKWKRLTLAQYGFEPGYGIYTDMNAIRADEELDNLHSLYVDQWDWERVITPEDRNIDFLKCIVKRIYAALKRTEFMVYEAYPQLKPILPDEIYFIHSEELRRLYPDKTPKEREHIITREKGAVFIIGIGCPLGDGKPHDMRAPDYDDYTTEGENGLPGLNGDLLVWDDVLEVAPELSSMGIRVNKETLLYQLKQSGKEDRLNLYF
;
A
#
# COMPACT_ATOMS: atom_id res chain seq x y z
N ALA A 1 -13.53 -3.60 0.79
CA ALA A 1 -13.51 -2.76 -0.42
C ALA A 1 -14.84 -2.71 -1.16
N LYS A 2 -15.62 -3.79 -1.19
CA LYS A 2 -16.88 -3.83 -1.96
C LYS A 2 -17.86 -2.69 -1.63
N TRP A 3 -18.12 -2.42 -0.36
CA TRP A 3 -19.06 -1.38 0.05
C TRP A 3 -18.62 0.03 -0.41
N LYS A 4 -17.33 0.37 -0.36
CA LYS A 4 -16.84 1.66 -0.83
C LYS A 4 -17.07 1.84 -2.33
N ARG A 5 -16.81 0.81 -3.12
CA ARG A 5 -17.06 0.81 -4.58
C ARG A 5 -18.54 0.97 -4.90
N LEU A 6 -19.42 0.28 -4.17
CA LEU A 6 -20.87 0.44 -4.29
C LEU A 6 -21.31 1.86 -3.93
N THR A 7 -20.77 2.42 -2.86
CA THR A 7 -21.05 3.79 -2.42
C THR A 7 -20.63 4.82 -3.48
N LEU A 8 -19.43 4.69 -4.04
CA LEU A 8 -18.97 5.56 -5.14
C LEU A 8 -19.91 5.52 -6.34
N ALA A 9 -20.36 4.33 -6.73
CA ALA A 9 -21.31 4.16 -7.84
C ALA A 9 -22.70 4.72 -7.48
N GLN A 10 -23.19 4.45 -6.28
CA GLN A 10 -24.51 4.90 -5.81
C GLN A 10 -24.63 6.42 -5.76
N TYR A 11 -23.58 7.11 -5.33
CA TYR A 11 -23.54 8.56 -5.25
C TYR A 11 -23.05 9.24 -6.53
N GLY A 12 -22.68 8.48 -7.56
CA GLY A 12 -22.28 9.00 -8.87
C GLY A 12 -21.00 9.83 -8.84
N PHE A 13 -19.99 9.39 -8.09
CA PHE A 13 -18.71 10.10 -8.03
C PHE A 13 -18.00 10.06 -9.39
N GLU A 14 -17.62 11.24 -9.88
CA GLU A 14 -16.87 11.40 -11.12
C GLU A 14 -15.37 11.04 -10.95
N PRO A 15 -14.66 10.69 -12.03
CA PRO A 15 -13.21 10.48 -12.00
C PRO A 15 -12.48 11.67 -11.36
N GLY A 16 -11.52 11.35 -10.50
CA GLY A 16 -10.76 12.34 -9.73
C GLY A 16 -11.34 12.66 -8.35
N TYR A 17 -12.58 12.30 -8.10
CA TYR A 17 -13.23 12.44 -6.79
C TYR A 17 -13.33 11.09 -6.09
N GLY A 18 -13.68 11.12 -4.82
CA GLY A 18 -13.77 9.90 -4.02
C GLY A 18 -14.38 10.14 -2.66
N ILE A 19 -14.32 9.12 -1.83
CA ILE A 19 -14.75 9.14 -0.44
C ILE A 19 -13.56 8.91 0.48
N TYR A 20 -13.62 9.49 1.64
CA TYR A 20 -12.80 9.08 2.78
C TYR A 20 -13.68 8.82 3.99
N THR A 21 -13.20 7.98 4.88
CA THR A 21 -13.83 7.72 6.16
C THR A 21 -12.85 8.00 7.27
N ASP A 22 -13.33 8.67 8.31
CA ASP A 22 -12.69 8.73 9.62
C ASP A 22 -13.36 7.64 10.45
N MET A 23 -12.69 6.52 10.60
CA MET A 23 -13.28 5.32 11.19
C MET A 23 -12.45 4.76 12.33
N ASN A 24 -13.15 4.11 13.26
CA ASN A 24 -12.52 3.33 14.31
C ASN A 24 -12.62 1.85 13.95
N ALA A 25 -11.54 1.12 14.14
CA ALA A 25 -11.47 -0.30 13.86
C ALA A 25 -10.96 -1.09 15.07
N ILE A 26 -11.50 -2.28 15.25
CA ILE A 26 -11.01 -3.27 16.22
C ILE A 26 -10.27 -4.35 15.45
N ARG A 27 -9.01 -4.58 15.82
CA ARG A 27 -8.13 -5.61 15.25
C ARG A 27 -8.02 -6.77 16.24
N ALA A 28 -8.94 -7.71 16.17
CA ALA A 28 -9.11 -8.76 17.18
C ALA A 28 -7.88 -9.70 17.30
N ASP A 29 -7.15 -9.90 16.20
CA ASP A 29 -6.02 -10.82 16.10
C ASP A 29 -4.65 -10.10 16.09
N GLU A 30 -4.61 -8.82 16.52
CA GLU A 30 -3.37 -8.03 16.52
C GLU A 30 -2.45 -8.44 17.66
N GLU A 31 -1.17 -8.61 17.38
CA GLU A 31 -0.11 -8.67 18.41
C GLU A 31 0.20 -7.26 18.90
N LEU A 32 -0.02 -7.02 20.20
CA LEU A 32 0.14 -5.70 20.79
C LEU A 32 1.59 -5.39 21.09
N ASP A 33 2.04 -4.23 20.62
CA ASP A 33 3.36 -3.67 20.92
C ASP A 33 3.29 -2.13 21.02
N ASN A 34 4.43 -1.45 20.90
CA ASN A 34 4.49 0.02 20.95
C ASN A 34 3.84 0.72 19.76
N LEU A 35 3.61 0.00 18.66
CA LEU A 35 3.06 0.53 17.40
C LEU A 35 1.68 -0.02 17.08
N HIS A 36 1.31 -1.19 17.64
CA HIS A 36 0.09 -1.91 17.29
C HIS A 36 -0.89 -1.94 18.45
N SER A 37 -2.13 -1.55 18.18
CA SER A 37 -3.22 -1.50 19.14
C SER A 37 -4.43 -2.30 18.67
N LEU A 38 -5.21 -2.84 19.62
CA LEU A 38 -6.51 -3.46 19.31
C LEU A 38 -7.52 -2.48 18.74
N TYR A 39 -7.44 -1.23 19.13
CA TYR A 39 -8.34 -0.16 18.69
C TYR A 39 -7.53 0.91 17.99
N VAL A 40 -7.87 1.16 16.74
CA VAL A 40 -7.16 2.11 15.88
C VAL A 40 -8.12 3.08 15.21
N ASP A 41 -7.70 4.32 15.10
CA ASP A 41 -8.32 5.32 14.24
C ASP A 41 -7.68 5.21 12.87
N GLN A 42 -8.52 5.15 11.82
CA GLN A 42 -8.05 5.02 10.44
C GLN A 42 -8.73 6.03 9.54
N TRP A 43 -7.94 6.67 8.69
CA TRP A 43 -8.45 7.31 7.50
C TRP A 43 -8.37 6.33 6.34
N ASP A 44 -9.52 5.86 5.91
CA ASP A 44 -9.63 4.97 4.76
C ASP A 44 -10.29 5.73 3.61
N TRP A 45 -9.82 5.54 2.40
CA TRP A 45 -10.28 6.30 1.25
C TRP A 45 -10.39 5.43 0.00
N GLU A 46 -11.22 5.90 -0.94
CA GLU A 46 -11.39 5.29 -2.25
C GLU A 46 -11.63 6.40 -3.26
N ARG A 47 -10.90 6.39 -4.39
CA ARG A 47 -11.01 7.39 -5.45
C ARG A 47 -11.43 6.75 -6.76
N VAL A 48 -12.34 7.40 -7.49
CA VAL A 48 -12.70 7.02 -8.86
C VAL A 48 -11.59 7.43 -9.81
N ILE A 49 -11.15 6.49 -10.64
CA ILE A 49 -10.15 6.69 -11.69
C ILE A 49 -10.72 6.29 -13.03
N THR A 50 -10.13 6.80 -14.12
CA THR A 50 -10.48 6.36 -15.48
C THR A 50 -9.76 5.05 -15.83
N PRO A 51 -10.17 4.33 -16.89
CA PRO A 51 -9.43 3.16 -17.38
C PRO A 51 -7.99 3.51 -17.77
N GLU A 52 -7.74 4.71 -18.30
CA GLU A 52 -6.41 5.21 -18.69
C GLU A 52 -5.49 5.44 -17.48
N ASP A 53 -6.06 5.77 -16.32
CA ASP A 53 -5.33 5.93 -15.06
C ASP A 53 -4.94 4.59 -14.42
N ARG A 54 -5.40 3.46 -14.98
CA ARG A 54 -5.14 2.14 -14.44
C ARG A 54 -3.74 1.64 -14.80
N ASN A 55 -2.72 2.31 -14.27
CA ASN A 55 -1.31 2.02 -14.53
C ASN A 55 -0.42 2.41 -13.34
N ILE A 56 0.83 1.96 -13.38
CA ILE A 56 1.81 2.17 -12.30
C ILE A 56 2.23 3.64 -12.15
N ASP A 57 2.27 4.40 -13.22
CA ASP A 57 2.67 5.81 -13.19
C ASP A 57 1.64 6.65 -12.44
N PHE A 58 0.36 6.35 -12.66
CA PHE A 58 -0.72 6.97 -11.90
C PHE A 58 -0.62 6.63 -10.41
N LEU A 59 -0.38 5.36 -10.06
CA LEU A 59 -0.18 4.95 -8.67
C LEU A 59 0.99 5.71 -8.04
N LYS A 60 2.15 5.76 -8.70
CA LYS A 60 3.32 6.51 -8.25
C LYS A 60 3.00 8.01 -8.05
N CYS A 61 2.21 8.60 -8.93
CA CYS A 61 1.76 9.98 -8.80
C CYS A 61 0.93 10.19 -7.51
N ILE A 62 0.00 9.29 -7.21
CA ILE A 62 -0.80 9.35 -5.97
C ILE A 62 0.10 9.17 -4.74
N VAL A 63 1.01 8.21 -4.75
CA VAL A 63 1.97 7.98 -3.65
C VAL A 63 2.80 9.23 -3.38
N LYS A 64 3.34 9.89 -4.42
CA LYS A 64 4.10 11.14 -4.29
C LYS A 64 3.26 12.26 -3.66
N ARG A 65 1.99 12.36 -4.02
CA ARG A 65 1.07 13.36 -3.43
C ARG A 65 0.81 13.11 -1.95
N ILE A 66 0.63 11.84 -1.57
CA ILE A 66 0.46 11.44 -0.16
C ILE A 66 1.76 11.72 0.60
N TYR A 67 2.89 11.35 0.04
CA TYR A 67 4.19 11.61 0.64
C TYR A 67 4.46 13.11 0.84
N ALA A 68 4.10 13.95 -0.12
CA ALA A 68 4.19 15.40 0.04
C ALA A 68 3.31 15.95 1.19
N ALA A 69 2.13 15.34 1.41
CA ALA A 69 1.30 15.67 2.57
C ALA A 69 1.95 15.26 3.89
N LEU A 70 2.58 14.09 3.95
CA LEU A 70 3.34 13.63 5.12
C LEU A 70 4.49 14.57 5.45
N LYS A 71 5.31 14.96 4.46
CA LYS A 71 6.40 15.93 4.62
C LYS A 71 5.88 17.29 5.13
N ARG A 72 4.78 17.75 4.59
CA ARG A 72 4.16 19.01 5.06
C ARG A 72 3.71 18.88 6.51
N THR A 73 3.13 17.76 6.90
CA THR A 73 2.72 17.51 8.29
C THR A 73 3.92 17.49 9.22
N GLU A 74 4.99 16.80 8.84
CA GLU A 74 6.26 16.78 9.58
C GLU A 74 6.80 18.20 9.79
N PHE A 75 6.79 19.02 8.74
CA PHE A 75 7.24 20.40 8.84
C PHE A 75 6.35 21.27 9.75
N MET A 76 5.03 21.09 9.70
CA MET A 76 4.11 21.78 10.63
C MET A 76 4.34 21.36 12.09
N VAL A 77 4.66 20.09 12.33
CA VAL A 77 5.05 19.61 13.66
C VAL A 77 6.37 20.27 14.11
N TYR A 78 7.35 20.36 13.21
CA TYR A 78 8.60 21.03 13.49
C TYR A 78 8.42 22.51 13.80
N GLU A 79 7.55 23.25 13.10
CA GLU A 79 7.24 24.65 13.40
C GLU A 79 6.64 24.83 14.80
N ALA A 80 5.80 23.88 15.23
CA ALA A 80 5.21 23.92 16.58
C ALA A 80 6.18 23.40 17.68
N TYR A 81 7.06 22.47 17.33
CA TYR A 81 7.97 21.78 18.23
C TYR A 81 9.38 21.69 17.61
N PRO A 82 10.20 22.77 17.66
CA PRO A 82 11.48 22.82 16.95
C PRO A 82 12.54 21.79 17.38
N GLN A 83 12.33 21.11 18.49
CA GLN A 83 13.15 19.97 18.93
C GLN A 83 12.94 18.70 18.09
N LEU A 84 11.77 18.58 17.42
CA LEU A 84 11.41 17.46 16.53
C LEU A 84 11.80 17.84 15.09
N LYS A 85 13.05 17.59 14.73
CA LYS A 85 13.53 17.95 13.39
C LYS A 85 12.94 17.05 12.31
N PRO A 86 12.65 17.58 11.11
CA PRO A 86 12.27 16.78 9.96
C PRO A 86 13.34 15.75 9.62
N ILE A 87 12.91 14.52 9.33
CA ILE A 87 13.78 13.38 9.00
C ILE A 87 13.42 12.76 7.64
N LEU A 88 12.22 13.04 7.12
CA LEU A 88 11.78 12.48 5.84
C LEU A 88 12.62 13.01 4.68
N PRO A 89 13.16 12.14 3.79
CA PRO A 89 13.92 12.56 2.62
C PRO A 89 13.08 13.39 1.64
N ASP A 90 13.75 14.09 0.73
CA ASP A 90 13.05 14.95 -0.24
C ASP A 90 12.13 14.17 -1.18
N GLU A 91 12.53 12.97 -1.55
CA GLU A 91 11.76 12.10 -2.44
C GLU A 91 11.60 10.71 -1.84
N ILE A 92 10.44 10.10 -2.06
CA ILE A 92 10.19 8.71 -1.75
C ILE A 92 10.87 7.81 -2.79
N TYR A 93 11.53 6.76 -2.34
CA TYR A 93 12.16 5.76 -3.20
C TYR A 93 11.16 4.67 -3.59
N PHE A 94 11.09 4.35 -4.89
CA PHE A 94 10.24 3.28 -5.40
C PHE A 94 11.08 2.05 -5.74
N ILE A 95 10.63 0.87 -5.32
CA ILE A 95 11.27 -0.40 -5.67
C ILE A 95 10.19 -1.48 -5.78
N HIS A 96 10.36 -2.38 -6.74
CA HIS A 96 9.49 -3.56 -6.81
C HIS A 96 9.95 -4.66 -5.83
N SER A 97 9.02 -5.37 -5.24
CA SER A 97 9.29 -6.45 -4.28
C SER A 97 10.21 -7.56 -4.85
N GLU A 98 10.11 -7.86 -6.15
CA GLU A 98 11.01 -8.80 -6.84
C GLU A 98 12.43 -8.24 -6.98
N GLU A 99 12.58 -6.95 -7.28
CA GLU A 99 13.90 -6.31 -7.33
C GLU A 99 14.54 -6.30 -5.94
N LEU A 100 13.75 -5.97 -4.91
CA LEU A 100 14.19 -6.02 -3.52
C LEU A 100 14.61 -7.45 -3.11
N ARG A 101 13.88 -8.48 -3.54
CA ARG A 101 14.25 -9.88 -3.33
C ARG A 101 15.59 -10.24 -4.00
N ARG A 102 15.82 -9.74 -5.22
CA ARG A 102 17.09 -9.99 -5.96
C ARG A 102 18.28 -9.29 -5.30
N LEU A 103 18.08 -8.10 -4.72
CA LEU A 103 19.13 -7.37 -3.99
C LEU A 103 19.54 -8.10 -2.70
N TYR A 104 18.56 -8.70 -2.02
CA TYR A 104 18.79 -9.36 -0.72
C TYR A 104 18.16 -10.76 -0.71
N PRO A 105 18.70 -11.72 -1.50
CA PRO A 105 18.07 -13.03 -1.69
C PRO A 105 17.96 -13.87 -0.41
N ASP A 106 18.93 -13.74 0.49
CA ASP A 106 19.03 -14.52 1.73
C ASP A 106 18.26 -13.90 2.92
N LYS A 107 17.58 -12.77 2.67
CA LYS A 107 16.82 -12.04 3.69
C LYS A 107 15.33 -12.35 3.63
N THR A 108 14.69 -12.33 4.78
CA THR A 108 13.22 -12.36 4.88
C THR A 108 12.61 -11.06 4.31
N PRO A 109 11.33 -11.05 3.92
CA PRO A 109 10.66 -9.84 3.48
C PRO A 109 10.81 -8.66 4.46
N LYS A 110 10.58 -8.89 5.74
CA LYS A 110 10.71 -7.83 6.77
C LYS A 110 12.15 -7.33 6.95
N GLU A 111 13.15 -8.21 6.87
CA GLU A 111 14.56 -7.77 6.86
C GLU A 111 14.88 -6.93 5.62
N ARG A 112 14.32 -7.26 4.45
CA ARG A 112 14.47 -6.49 3.21
C ARG A 112 13.87 -5.10 3.34
N GLU A 113 12.65 -5.00 3.85
CA GLU A 113 11.98 -3.73 4.16
C GLU A 113 12.83 -2.87 5.08
N HIS A 114 13.30 -3.46 6.17
CA HIS A 114 14.13 -2.78 7.16
C HIS A 114 15.43 -2.22 6.57
N ILE A 115 16.15 -3.03 5.79
CA ILE A 115 17.41 -2.63 5.16
C ILE A 115 17.21 -1.47 4.18
N ILE A 116 16.27 -1.63 3.24
CA ILE A 116 16.06 -0.62 2.20
C ILE A 116 15.46 0.68 2.75
N THR A 117 14.56 0.57 3.74
CA THR A 117 13.95 1.77 4.33
C THR A 117 14.95 2.52 5.20
N ARG A 118 15.82 1.83 5.92
CA ARG A 118 16.95 2.45 6.64
C ARG A 118 17.90 3.18 5.71
N GLU A 119 18.19 2.59 4.53
CA GLU A 119 19.09 3.20 3.54
C GLU A 119 18.48 4.43 2.86
N LYS A 120 17.19 4.38 2.53
CA LYS A 120 16.50 5.39 1.72
C LYS A 120 15.66 6.38 2.53
N GLY A 121 15.38 6.09 3.80
CA GLY A 121 14.54 6.91 4.69
C GLY A 121 13.05 6.75 4.46
N ALA A 122 12.60 6.72 3.20
CA ALA A 122 11.20 6.48 2.83
C ALA A 122 11.11 5.67 1.54
N VAL A 123 10.31 4.63 1.52
CA VAL A 123 10.22 3.66 0.42
C VAL A 123 8.77 3.32 0.12
N PHE A 124 8.44 3.18 -1.16
CA PHE A 124 7.21 2.52 -1.59
C PHE A 124 7.56 1.21 -2.31
N ILE A 125 7.20 0.09 -1.69
CA ILE A 125 7.46 -1.26 -2.21
C ILE A 125 6.28 -1.69 -3.05
N ILE A 126 6.49 -1.87 -4.36
CA ILE A 126 5.47 -2.20 -5.35
C ILE A 126 5.33 -3.72 -5.47
N GLY A 127 4.12 -4.21 -5.81
CA GLY A 127 3.88 -5.61 -6.17
C GLY A 127 3.74 -6.52 -4.94
N ILE A 128 2.98 -6.08 -3.94
CA ILE A 128 2.68 -6.88 -2.75
C ILE A 128 1.54 -7.86 -3.05
N GLY A 129 1.73 -9.13 -2.69
CA GLY A 129 0.75 -10.20 -2.90
C GLY A 129 1.01 -11.06 -4.14
N CYS A 130 1.83 -10.58 -5.09
CA CYS A 130 2.23 -11.37 -6.26
C CYS A 130 3.31 -12.38 -5.88
N PRO A 131 3.25 -13.64 -6.38
CA PRO A 131 4.35 -14.58 -6.26
C PRO A 131 5.63 -14.04 -6.93
N LEU A 132 6.73 -14.04 -6.20
CA LEU A 132 8.04 -13.63 -6.67
C LEU A 132 8.78 -14.81 -7.35
N GLY A 133 10.00 -14.59 -7.78
CA GLY A 133 10.81 -15.61 -8.46
C GLY A 133 11.13 -16.88 -7.64
N ASP A 134 10.90 -16.86 -6.34
CA ASP A 134 10.97 -18.02 -5.44
C ASP A 134 9.59 -18.68 -5.20
N GLY A 135 8.54 -18.20 -5.86
CA GLY A 135 7.18 -18.71 -5.75
C GLY A 135 6.40 -18.23 -4.52
N LYS A 136 6.99 -17.35 -3.70
CA LYS A 136 6.35 -16.79 -2.51
C LYS A 136 6.07 -15.30 -2.71
N PRO A 137 4.96 -14.76 -2.18
CA PRO A 137 4.76 -13.31 -2.19
C PRO A 137 5.68 -12.63 -1.17
N HIS A 138 5.94 -11.34 -1.37
CA HIS A 138 6.65 -10.52 -0.38
C HIS A 138 5.85 -10.43 0.92
N ASP A 139 4.55 -10.14 0.80
CA ASP A 139 3.57 -10.20 1.88
C ASP A 139 2.21 -10.60 1.31
N MET A 140 1.27 -10.96 2.17
CA MET A 140 -0.05 -11.41 1.77
C MET A 140 -0.97 -10.24 1.42
N ARG A 141 -1.79 -10.44 0.39
CA ARG A 141 -2.86 -9.50 0.00
C ARG A 141 -4.17 -10.25 -0.21
N ALA A 142 -5.27 -9.62 0.17
CA ALA A 142 -6.60 -10.13 -0.14
C ALA A 142 -6.82 -10.10 -1.67
N PRO A 143 -7.22 -11.23 -2.29
CA PRO A 143 -7.32 -11.34 -3.75
C PRO A 143 -8.45 -10.50 -4.35
N ASP A 144 -9.33 -9.97 -3.54
CA ASP A 144 -10.51 -9.20 -3.91
C ASP A 144 -10.35 -7.69 -3.64
N TYR A 145 -9.13 -7.25 -3.38
CA TYR A 145 -8.86 -5.87 -3.00
C TYR A 145 -7.99 -5.17 -4.05
N ASP A 146 -6.68 -5.26 -3.92
CA ASP A 146 -5.75 -4.62 -4.84
C ASP A 146 -5.37 -5.53 -6.00
N ASP A 147 -5.09 -4.92 -7.14
CA ASP A 147 -4.56 -5.62 -8.30
C ASP A 147 -3.05 -5.79 -8.15
N TYR A 148 -2.64 -7.01 -7.84
CA TYR A 148 -1.22 -7.40 -7.76
C TYR A 148 -0.79 -8.28 -8.95
N THR A 149 -1.59 -8.37 -10.01
CA THR A 149 -1.36 -9.25 -11.14
C THR A 149 -1.23 -8.55 -12.49
N THR A 150 -1.80 -7.35 -12.63
CA THR A 150 -1.59 -6.56 -13.84
C THR A 150 -0.14 -6.14 -13.96
N GLU A 151 0.43 -6.29 -15.16
CA GLU A 151 1.81 -5.89 -15.46
C GLU A 151 1.99 -4.39 -15.27
N GLY A 152 3.03 -4.03 -14.53
CA GLY A 152 3.45 -2.67 -14.26
C GLY A 152 4.77 -2.34 -14.96
N GLU A 153 5.69 -1.76 -14.24
CA GLU A 153 6.98 -1.35 -14.76
C GLU A 153 7.92 -2.55 -14.98
N ASN A 154 8.70 -2.52 -16.08
CA ASN A 154 9.70 -3.55 -16.42
C ASN A 154 9.14 -4.98 -16.52
N GLY A 155 7.87 -5.13 -16.86
CA GLY A 155 7.22 -6.44 -16.93
C GLY A 155 6.96 -7.10 -15.59
N LEU A 156 7.13 -6.37 -14.48
CA LEU A 156 6.85 -6.86 -13.13
C LEU A 156 5.39 -6.57 -12.76
N PRO A 157 4.67 -7.54 -12.16
CA PRO A 157 3.24 -7.38 -11.87
C PRO A 157 2.99 -6.59 -10.60
N GLY A 158 1.86 -5.89 -10.57
CA GLY A 158 1.33 -5.23 -9.37
C GLY A 158 1.09 -3.74 -9.56
N LEU A 159 -0.14 -3.35 -9.27
CA LEU A 159 -0.59 -1.95 -9.22
C LEU A 159 -0.92 -1.57 -7.78
N ASN A 160 -0.12 -2.05 -6.83
CA ASN A 160 -0.27 -1.82 -5.40
C ASN A 160 1.09 -1.74 -4.72
N GLY A 161 1.09 -1.38 -3.46
CA GLY A 161 2.30 -1.38 -2.65
C GLY A 161 2.09 -0.80 -1.26
N ASP A 162 3.18 -0.80 -0.48
CA ASP A 162 3.23 -0.34 0.89
C ASP A 162 4.24 0.80 1.02
N LEU A 163 3.82 1.85 1.73
CA LEU A 163 4.64 3.01 2.06
C LEU A 163 5.23 2.82 3.46
N LEU A 164 6.56 2.71 3.51
CA LEU A 164 7.32 2.58 4.74
C LEU A 164 8.21 3.80 4.93
N VAL A 165 8.41 4.18 6.18
CA VAL A 165 9.40 5.21 6.57
C VAL A 165 10.33 4.65 7.63
N TRP A 166 11.54 5.19 7.70
CA TRP A 166 12.48 4.81 8.75
C TRP A 166 12.21 5.60 10.02
N ASP A 167 12.10 4.91 11.14
CA ASP A 167 12.02 5.50 12.45
C ASP A 167 13.37 5.31 13.16
N ASP A 168 14.12 6.42 13.34
CA ASP A 168 15.44 6.41 13.97
C ASP A 168 15.38 6.13 15.48
N VAL A 169 14.23 6.35 16.12
CA VAL A 169 14.08 6.18 17.57
C VAL A 169 13.83 4.72 17.91
N LEU A 170 12.95 4.08 17.15
CA LEU A 170 12.61 2.67 17.34
C LEU A 170 13.51 1.73 16.54
N GLU A 171 14.30 2.28 15.61
CA GLU A 171 15.12 1.54 14.64
C GLU A 171 14.33 0.50 13.85
N VAL A 172 13.14 0.87 13.40
CA VAL A 172 12.21 0.04 12.59
C VAL A 172 11.71 0.77 11.36
N ALA A 173 11.11 0.04 10.43
CA ALA A 173 10.47 0.55 9.25
C ALA A 173 8.94 0.34 9.32
N PRO A 174 8.18 1.17 10.06
CA PRO A 174 6.74 1.05 10.11
C PRO A 174 6.11 1.30 8.74
N GLU A 175 5.09 0.52 8.44
CA GLU A 175 4.21 0.74 7.30
C GLU A 175 3.20 1.85 7.66
N LEU A 176 3.26 2.96 6.94
CA LEU A 176 2.33 4.08 7.15
C LEU A 176 1.06 3.95 6.34
N SER A 177 1.13 3.31 5.18
CA SER A 177 -0.02 3.19 4.30
C SER A 177 0.17 2.05 3.31
N SER A 178 -0.90 1.28 3.13
CA SER A 178 -1.05 0.29 2.08
C SER A 178 -2.06 0.79 1.07
N MET A 179 -1.70 0.80 -0.21
CA MET A 179 -2.59 1.32 -1.25
C MET A 179 -2.38 0.61 -2.59
N GLY A 180 -3.41 0.69 -3.43
CA GLY A 180 -3.34 0.11 -4.77
C GLY A 180 -4.55 0.43 -5.61
N ILE A 181 -4.41 0.18 -6.90
CA ILE A 181 -5.52 0.21 -7.84
C ILE A 181 -6.31 -1.08 -7.64
N ARG A 182 -7.63 -0.94 -7.50
CA ARG A 182 -8.50 -2.07 -7.21
C ARG A 182 -8.59 -3.03 -8.39
N VAL A 183 -8.84 -4.31 -8.08
CA VAL A 183 -9.14 -5.32 -9.11
C VAL A 183 -10.31 -4.88 -9.98
N ASN A 184 -10.20 -5.12 -11.29
CA ASN A 184 -11.34 -5.15 -12.20
C ASN A 184 -11.95 -6.56 -12.20
N LYS A 185 -12.93 -6.82 -13.06
CA LYS A 185 -13.60 -8.12 -13.12
C LYS A 185 -12.63 -9.25 -13.47
N GLU A 186 -11.80 -9.03 -14.47
CA GLU A 186 -10.86 -10.01 -15.01
C GLU A 186 -9.79 -10.36 -13.96
N THR A 187 -9.17 -9.36 -13.37
CA THR A 187 -8.12 -9.56 -12.35
C THR A 187 -8.69 -10.12 -11.05
N LEU A 188 -9.92 -9.77 -10.66
CA LEU A 188 -10.61 -10.38 -9.52
C LEU A 188 -10.79 -11.88 -9.73
N LEU A 189 -11.33 -12.30 -10.88
CA LEU A 189 -11.52 -13.71 -11.20
C LEU A 189 -10.18 -14.46 -11.21
N TYR A 190 -9.16 -13.87 -11.82
CA TYR A 190 -7.84 -14.44 -11.89
C TYR A 190 -7.21 -14.61 -10.48
N GLN A 191 -7.22 -13.56 -9.65
CA GLN A 191 -6.65 -13.58 -8.31
C GLN A 191 -7.38 -14.53 -7.35
N LEU A 192 -8.71 -14.61 -7.43
CA LEU A 192 -9.49 -15.58 -6.66
C LEU A 192 -9.12 -17.02 -7.04
N LYS A 193 -8.96 -17.30 -8.32
CA LYS A 193 -8.54 -18.61 -8.81
C LYS A 193 -7.13 -18.96 -8.33
N GLN A 194 -6.17 -18.05 -8.48
CA GLN A 194 -4.79 -18.25 -8.04
C GLN A 194 -4.68 -18.51 -6.53
N SER A 195 -5.54 -17.88 -5.74
CA SER A 195 -5.58 -18.03 -4.28
C SER A 195 -6.43 -19.21 -3.78
N GLY A 196 -7.06 -19.99 -4.69
CA GLY A 196 -7.95 -21.09 -4.33
C GLY A 196 -9.24 -20.65 -3.60
N LYS A 197 -9.70 -19.40 -3.84
CA LYS A 197 -10.85 -18.80 -3.18
C LYS A 197 -12.01 -18.55 -4.15
N GLU A 198 -12.16 -19.40 -5.14
CA GLU A 198 -13.23 -19.31 -6.15
C GLU A 198 -14.64 -19.45 -5.55
N ASP A 199 -14.77 -20.11 -4.41
CA ASP A 199 -16.01 -20.22 -3.63
C ASP A 199 -16.56 -18.84 -3.19
N ARG A 200 -15.73 -17.82 -3.18
CA ARG A 200 -16.12 -16.44 -2.84
C ARG A 200 -16.70 -15.64 -4.00
N LEU A 201 -16.74 -16.20 -5.19
CA LEU A 201 -17.28 -15.51 -6.38
C LEU A 201 -18.71 -15.00 -6.17
N ASN A 202 -19.55 -15.79 -5.49
CA ASN A 202 -20.93 -15.42 -5.17
C ASN A 202 -21.06 -14.17 -4.27
N LEU A 203 -19.96 -13.69 -3.67
CA LEU A 203 -19.96 -12.44 -2.90
C LEU A 203 -19.85 -11.20 -3.81
N TYR A 204 -19.49 -11.38 -5.08
CA TYR A 204 -19.20 -10.28 -6.02
C TYR A 204 -20.13 -10.21 -7.23
N PHE A 205 -20.87 -11.29 -7.53
CA PHE A 205 -21.78 -11.41 -8.67
C PHE A 205 -23.17 -11.90 -8.25
#